data_2c24777e7aec5bcc8f5a4292741fd224
#
_entry.id   2c24777e7aec5bcc8f5a4292741fd224
#
_cell.length_a   1.000
_cell.length_b   1.000
_cell.length_c   1.000
_cell.angle_alpha   90.00
_cell.angle_beta   90.00
_cell.angle_gamma   90.00
#
_symmetry.space_group_name_H-M   'P 1'
#
loop_
_entity.id
_entity.type
_entity.pdbx_description
1 polymer ?
#
loop_
_entity_poly.entity_id
_entity_poly.type
_entity_poly.pdbx_seq_one_letter_code
_entity_poly.pdbx_strand_id
1 'polypeptide(L)'
;MTEPQPHVLRCGDLVLDESRWTVHRAGALVDLSPTEFRLLACLLRHQGSVLTRAELLQRVWGRDYTGQPQVVETYVSYLRRKLHQFGPPLIHTRRGVGYLLCCPAPGGAEEREPPEPEFS
;
A
#
# COMPACT_ATOMS: atom_id res chain seq x y z
N MET A 1 4.42 -21.94 -20.49
CA MET A 1 3.77 -21.70 -19.58
C MET A 1 4.34 -20.74 -18.70
N THR A 2 3.72 -19.93 -18.14
CA THR A 2 4.26 -19.00 -17.41
C THR A 2 3.93 -19.13 -16.04
N GLU A 3 4.81 -19.06 -15.18
CA GLU A 3 4.52 -19.17 -13.89
C GLU A 3 4.36 -17.88 -13.32
N PRO A 4 3.63 -17.64 -12.33
CA PRO A 4 3.45 -16.37 -11.70
C PRO A 4 4.79 -15.86 -11.27
N GLN A 5 5.02 -14.59 -11.39
CA GLN A 5 6.26 -14.03 -10.97
C GLN A 5 6.20 -13.77 -9.51
N PRO A 6 6.93 -14.45 -8.70
CA PRO A 6 6.82 -14.27 -7.26
C PRO A 6 7.29 -12.93 -6.77
N HIS A 7 8.07 -12.19 -7.55
CA HIS A 7 8.50 -10.89 -7.08
C HIS A 7 7.66 -9.78 -7.66
N VAL A 8 6.61 -10.04 -8.36
CA VAL A 8 5.78 -8.99 -8.93
C VAL A 8 4.45 -8.99 -8.20
N LEU A 9 4.11 -7.88 -7.59
CA LEU A 9 2.85 -7.74 -6.87
C LEU A 9 1.98 -6.77 -7.64
N ARG A 10 0.73 -7.08 -7.78
CA ARG A 10 -0.19 -6.26 -8.56
C ARG A 10 -1.45 -5.95 -7.86
N CYS A 11 -2.05 -4.82 -8.17
CA CYS A 11 -3.34 -4.45 -7.65
C CYS A 11 -3.93 -3.48 -8.65
N GLY A 12 -4.84 -3.94 -9.49
CA GLY A 12 -5.40 -3.09 -10.53
C GLY A 12 -4.30 -2.63 -11.47
N ASP A 13 -4.14 -1.34 -11.63
CA ASP A 13 -3.11 -0.81 -12.50
C ASP A 13 -1.79 -0.56 -11.77
N LEU A 14 -1.67 -1.02 -10.52
CA LEU A 14 -0.45 -0.83 -9.77
C LEU A 14 0.39 -2.09 -9.89
N VAL A 15 1.65 -1.96 -10.26
CA VAL A 15 2.56 -3.07 -10.40
C VAL A 15 3.85 -2.77 -9.68
N LEU A 16 4.22 -3.62 -8.75
CA LEU A 16 5.45 -3.44 -8.00
C LEU A 16 6.34 -4.64 -8.29
N ASP A 17 7.55 -4.40 -8.79
CA ASP A 17 8.46 -5.48 -9.12
C ASP A 17 9.60 -5.44 -8.12
N GLU A 18 9.65 -6.42 -7.23
CA GLU A 18 10.66 -6.45 -6.20
C GLU A 18 12.04 -6.77 -6.74
N SER A 19 12.14 -7.46 -7.83
CA SER A 19 13.45 -7.78 -8.34
C SER A 19 14.07 -6.58 -9.03
N ARG A 20 13.28 -5.67 -9.55
CA ARG A 20 13.80 -4.48 -10.17
C ARG A 20 13.65 -3.24 -9.32
N TRP A 21 12.98 -3.35 -8.22
CA TRP A 21 12.67 -2.22 -7.33
C TRP A 21 11.97 -1.10 -8.08
N THR A 22 10.98 -1.46 -8.87
CA THR A 22 10.22 -0.47 -9.62
C THR A 22 8.74 -0.56 -9.31
N VAL A 23 8.07 0.55 -9.41
CA VAL A 23 6.63 0.62 -9.21
C VAL A 23 6.05 1.42 -10.35
N HIS A 24 5.01 0.87 -10.97
CA HIS A 24 4.29 1.62 -12.01
C HIS A 24 2.83 1.65 -11.64
N ARG A 25 2.18 2.73 -11.95
CA ARG A 25 0.74 2.81 -11.78
C ARG A 25 0.16 3.44 -13.03
N ALA A 26 -0.82 2.77 -13.65
CA ALA A 26 -1.41 3.23 -14.89
C ALA A 26 -0.34 3.46 -15.93
N GLY A 27 0.69 2.65 -15.94
CA GLY A 27 1.79 2.74 -16.89
C GLY A 27 2.84 3.78 -16.57
N ALA A 28 2.65 4.59 -15.55
CA ALA A 28 3.62 5.63 -15.21
C ALA A 28 4.52 5.16 -14.08
N LEU A 29 5.79 5.45 -14.19
CA LEU A 29 6.74 5.07 -13.16
C LEU A 29 6.52 5.93 -11.94
N VAL A 30 6.44 5.32 -10.77
CA VAL A 30 6.27 6.04 -9.53
C VAL A 30 7.57 5.95 -8.77
N ASP A 31 8.16 7.09 -8.47
CA ASP A 31 9.45 7.11 -7.82
C ASP A 31 9.31 7.04 -6.32
N LEU A 32 9.66 5.95 -5.71
CA LEU A 32 9.53 5.77 -4.27
C LEU A 32 10.89 5.62 -3.61
N SER A 33 11.00 6.07 -2.39
CA SER A 33 12.20 5.83 -1.61
C SER A 33 12.20 4.36 -1.20
N PRO A 34 13.31 3.83 -0.74
CA PRO A 34 13.36 2.43 -0.34
C PRO A 34 12.35 2.09 0.75
N THR A 35 12.15 2.96 1.72
CA THR A 35 11.20 2.69 2.78
C THR A 35 9.77 2.73 2.26
N GLU A 36 9.47 3.68 1.38
CA GLU A 36 8.14 3.75 0.77
C GLU A 36 7.90 2.48 -0.05
N PHE A 37 8.92 2.01 -0.73
CA PHE A 37 8.80 0.80 -1.54
C PHE A 37 8.49 -0.39 -0.65
N ARG A 38 9.20 -0.55 0.48
CA ARG A 38 8.96 -1.65 1.36
C ARG A 38 7.59 -1.58 1.99
N LEU A 39 7.14 -0.39 2.32
CA LEU A 39 5.81 -0.21 2.90
C LEU A 39 4.76 -0.63 1.88
N LEU A 40 4.91 -0.20 0.65
CA LEU A 40 3.94 -0.54 -0.39
C LEU A 40 3.96 -2.06 -0.63
N ALA A 41 5.12 -2.68 -0.67
CA ALA A 41 5.20 -4.11 -0.89
C ALA A 41 4.51 -4.87 0.23
N CYS A 42 4.66 -4.41 1.46
CA CYS A 42 4.02 -5.06 2.59
C CYS A 42 2.51 -4.95 2.48
N LEU A 43 2.00 -3.79 2.12
CA LEU A 43 0.57 -3.61 1.97
C LEU A 43 0.03 -4.43 0.80
N LEU A 44 0.79 -4.53 -0.29
CA LEU A 44 0.35 -5.31 -1.42
C LEU A 44 0.32 -6.80 -1.12
N ARG A 45 1.27 -7.31 -0.35
CA ARG A 45 1.25 -8.71 -0.02
C ARG A 45 0.07 -9.06 0.82
N HIS A 46 -0.49 -8.10 1.54
CA HIS A 46 -1.62 -8.36 2.39
C HIS A 46 -2.84 -7.59 1.92
N GLN A 47 -2.95 -7.37 0.59
CA GLN A 47 -4.05 -6.56 0.09
C GLN A 47 -5.38 -7.15 0.50
N GLY A 48 -6.29 -6.32 0.83
CA GLY A 48 -7.59 -6.72 1.33
C GLY A 48 -7.66 -6.95 2.82
N SER A 49 -6.50 -6.93 3.50
CA SER A 49 -6.47 -7.13 4.93
C SER A 49 -5.95 -5.90 5.62
N VAL A 50 -6.44 -5.61 6.78
CA VAL A 50 -5.98 -4.45 7.53
C VAL A 50 -4.75 -4.83 8.31
N LEU A 51 -3.70 -4.01 8.19
CA LEU A 51 -2.49 -4.20 8.98
C LEU A 51 -2.43 -3.09 9.99
N THR A 52 -2.16 -3.44 11.24
CA THR A 52 -2.11 -2.43 12.30
C THR A 52 -0.83 -1.62 12.19
N ARG A 53 -0.79 -0.49 12.85
CA ARG A 53 0.41 0.32 12.85
C ARG A 53 1.57 -0.51 13.40
N ALA A 54 1.34 -1.26 14.47
CA ALA A 54 2.40 -2.06 15.06
C ALA A 54 2.91 -3.12 14.10
N GLU A 55 2.02 -3.74 13.34
CA GLU A 55 2.44 -4.73 12.38
C GLU A 55 3.24 -4.10 11.26
N LEU A 56 2.84 -2.96 10.78
CA LEU A 56 3.58 -2.28 9.73
C LEU A 56 4.94 -1.83 10.25
N LEU A 57 4.99 -1.35 11.48
CA LEU A 57 6.23 -0.90 12.03
C LEU A 57 7.20 -2.06 12.12
N GLN A 58 6.76 -3.20 12.60
CA GLN A 58 7.62 -4.35 12.72
C GLN A 58 8.02 -4.91 11.38
N ARG A 59 7.12 -5.03 10.44
CA ARG A 59 7.42 -5.65 9.17
C ARG A 59 8.26 -4.77 8.26
N VAL A 60 8.12 -3.48 8.34
CA VAL A 60 8.82 -2.57 7.44
C VAL A 60 10.07 -1.99 8.11
N TRP A 61 9.96 -1.57 9.35
CA TRP A 61 11.08 -0.97 10.04
C TRP A 61 11.86 -1.97 10.90
N GLY A 62 11.23 -3.05 11.34
CA GLY A 62 11.94 -4.10 12.07
C GLY A 62 11.79 -3.97 13.55
N ARG A 63 12.04 -5.08 14.24
CA ARG A 63 11.89 -5.09 15.65
C ARG A 63 12.86 -4.23 16.36
N ASP A 64 14.02 -3.96 15.79
CA ASP A 64 15.00 -3.16 16.46
C ASP A 64 14.79 -1.67 16.25
N TYR A 65 13.75 -1.27 15.58
CA TYR A 65 13.50 0.13 15.37
C TYR A 65 13.16 0.81 16.67
N THR A 66 13.86 1.86 17.04
CA THR A 66 13.61 2.55 18.29
C THR A 66 13.07 3.94 18.10
N GLY A 67 12.71 4.30 16.89
CA GLY A 67 12.16 5.64 16.67
C GLY A 67 10.73 5.76 17.00
N GLN A 68 10.10 6.82 16.54
CA GLN A 68 8.71 7.08 16.86
C GLN A 68 7.78 6.26 16.01
N PRO A 69 6.74 5.68 16.59
CA PRO A 69 5.80 4.89 15.80
C PRO A 69 5.04 5.70 14.76
N GLN A 70 4.96 6.99 14.91
CA GLN A 70 4.28 7.84 13.95
C GLN A 70 4.96 7.81 12.60
N VAL A 71 6.13 7.24 12.48
CA VAL A 71 6.81 7.11 11.20
C VAL A 71 5.89 6.40 10.23
N VAL A 72 5.04 5.49 10.71
CA VAL A 72 4.14 4.75 9.84
C VAL A 72 3.17 5.73 9.15
N GLU A 73 2.54 6.61 9.92
CA GLU A 73 1.59 7.54 9.34
C GLU A 73 2.27 8.49 8.39
N THR A 74 3.48 8.89 8.70
CA THR A 74 4.22 9.81 7.84
C THR A 74 4.49 9.17 6.49
N TYR A 75 4.95 7.93 6.48
CA TYR A 75 5.27 7.27 5.23
C TYR A 75 4.03 6.83 4.46
N VAL A 76 2.95 6.50 5.17
CA VAL A 76 1.69 6.23 4.49
C VAL A 76 1.21 7.51 3.77
N SER A 77 1.40 8.66 4.39
CA SER A 77 1.01 9.90 3.77
C SER A 77 1.84 10.20 2.53
N TYR A 78 3.15 9.97 2.58
CA TYR A 78 4.00 10.18 1.43
C TYR A 78 3.58 9.24 0.30
N LEU A 79 3.35 7.97 0.62
CA LEU A 79 3.02 6.98 -0.35
C LEU A 79 1.67 7.30 -1.00
N ARG A 80 0.69 7.70 -0.21
CA ARG A 80 -0.59 8.05 -0.76
C ARG A 80 -0.48 9.20 -1.74
N ARG A 81 0.29 10.21 -1.37
CA ARG A 81 0.42 11.36 -2.24
C ARG A 81 1.01 10.96 -3.58
N LYS A 82 2.01 10.10 -3.58
CA LYS A 82 2.62 9.69 -4.81
C LYS A 82 1.73 8.81 -5.66
N LEU A 83 1.00 7.91 -5.04
CA LEU A 83 0.17 7.01 -5.79
C LEU A 83 -1.11 7.67 -6.28
N HIS A 84 -1.67 8.57 -5.51
CA HIS A 84 -2.94 9.16 -5.87
C HIS A 84 -2.84 10.13 -7.06
N GLN A 85 -1.66 10.46 -7.48
CA GLN A 85 -1.53 11.30 -8.64
C GLN A 85 -1.92 10.56 -9.89
N PHE A 86 -1.95 9.24 -9.86
CA PHE A 86 -2.17 8.46 -11.05
C PHE A 86 -3.49 7.68 -11.07
N GLY A 87 -4.31 7.82 -10.09
CA GLY A 87 -5.57 7.09 -10.10
C GLY A 87 -6.28 7.12 -8.77
N PRO A 88 -7.31 6.36 -8.61
CA PRO A 88 -8.09 6.41 -7.38
C PRO A 88 -7.32 5.92 -6.18
N PRO A 89 -7.75 6.23 -4.99
CA PRO A 89 -7.06 5.82 -3.81
C PRO A 89 -7.00 4.31 -3.66
N LEU A 90 -5.86 3.79 -3.27
CA LEU A 90 -5.69 2.38 -3.04
C LEU A 90 -5.43 2.08 -1.58
N ILE A 91 -4.85 3.00 -0.83
CA ILE A 91 -4.53 2.78 0.56
C ILE A 91 -5.56 3.48 1.41
N HIS A 92 -6.23 2.73 2.25
CA HIS A 92 -7.31 3.25 3.05
C HIS A 92 -6.99 3.14 4.53
N THR A 93 -7.50 4.06 5.31
CA THR A 93 -7.30 4.05 6.74
C THR A 93 -8.51 3.44 7.40
N ARG A 94 -8.27 2.55 8.37
CA ARG A 94 -9.36 2.08 9.21
C ARG A 94 -9.06 2.66 10.57
N ARG A 95 -9.76 3.74 10.93
CA ARG A 95 -9.49 4.44 12.12
C ARG A 95 -9.44 3.58 13.32
N GLY A 96 -8.46 3.74 14.12
CA GLY A 96 -8.31 2.95 15.32
C GLY A 96 -7.81 1.54 15.09
N VAL A 97 -7.60 1.15 13.84
CA VAL A 97 -7.14 -0.20 13.55
C VAL A 97 -5.85 -0.17 12.76
N GLY A 98 -5.86 0.44 11.61
CA GLY A 98 -4.66 0.45 10.77
C GLY A 98 -4.95 0.83 9.35
N TYR A 99 -4.25 0.21 8.42
CA TYR A 99 -4.35 0.57 7.01
C TYR A 99 -4.52 -0.66 6.15
N LEU A 100 -5.12 -0.51 5.01
CA LEU A 100 -5.21 -1.63 4.08
C LEU A 100 -5.13 -1.13 2.66
N LEU A 101 -4.68 -1.99 1.78
CA LEU A 101 -4.62 -1.67 0.38
C LEU A 101 -5.67 -2.50 -0.34
N CYS A 102 -6.52 -1.85 -1.10
CA CYS A 102 -7.56 -2.53 -1.83
C CYS A 102 -7.55 -2.08 -3.24
N CYS A 103 -7.73 -2.98 -4.16
CA CYS A 103 -7.80 -2.64 -5.55
C CYS A 103 -9.16 -2.14 -5.88
N PRO A 104 -9.30 -1.20 -6.77
CA PRO A 104 -10.62 -0.78 -7.21
C PRO A 104 -11.26 -1.93 -7.96
N ALA A 105 -12.55 -2.00 -7.91
CA ALA A 105 -13.23 -3.07 -8.57
C ALA A 105 -13.08 -2.95 -10.06
N PRO A 106 -12.91 -4.00 -10.75
CA PRO A 106 -12.74 -3.94 -12.17
C PRO A 106 -13.98 -3.42 -12.80
N GLY A 107 -13.86 -2.77 -13.84
CA GLY A 107 -15.01 -2.26 -14.48
C GLY A 107 -15.57 -1.05 -13.82
N GLY A 108 -14.88 -0.53 -12.98
CA GLY A 108 -15.34 0.66 -12.38
C GLY A 108 -16.52 0.53 -11.57
N ALA A 109 -16.81 -0.49 -11.15
CA ALA A 109 -17.94 -0.69 -10.44
C ALA A 109 -17.92 0.16 -9.38
N GLU A 110 -18.81 0.79 -9.11
CA GLU A 110 -18.81 1.57 -8.14
C GLU A 110 -18.77 1.01 -6.89
N GLU A 111 -18.20 0.19 -6.64
CA GLU A 111 -17.98 -0.41 -5.57
C GLU A 111 -17.46 0.56 -4.69
N ARG A 112 -17.94 1.36 -4.09
CA ARG A 112 -17.36 2.21 -3.28
C ARG A 112 -17.12 1.66 -2.02
N GLU A 113 -16.12 1.99 -1.34
CA GLU A 113 -15.92 1.44 -0.14
C GLU A 113 -16.89 1.89 0.81
N PRO A 114 -17.22 1.22 1.76
CA PRO A 114 -18.19 1.60 2.74
C PRO A 114 -17.72 2.82 3.46
N PRO A 115 -18.55 3.62 3.89
CA PRO A 115 -18.16 4.80 4.59
C PRO A 115 -17.45 4.42 5.85
N GLU A 116 -16.47 5.17 6.25
CA GLU A 116 -15.82 4.85 7.43
C GLU A 116 -16.68 5.09 8.57
N PRO A 117 -16.56 4.37 9.62
CA PRO A 117 -17.38 4.55 10.77
C PRO A 117 -17.17 5.89 11.29
N GLU A 118 -18.17 6.49 11.73
CA GLU A 118 -18.02 7.69 12.20
C GLU A 118 -17.40 7.82 13.43
N PHE A 119 -17.17 7.01 14.17
CA PHE A 119 -16.66 7.21 15.37
C PHE A 119 -15.34 7.36 15.19
N SER A 120 -14.83 7.46 15.09
CA SER A 120 -13.55 7.56 14.93
C SER A 120 -13.06 8.27 15.65
#